data_9d4711e3204a58804a22f1ae1b3803bd
#
_entry.id   9d4711e3204a58804a22f1ae1b3803bd
#
_cell.length_a   1.000
_cell.length_b   1.000
_cell.length_c   1.000
_cell.angle_alpha   90.00
_cell.angle_beta   90.00
_cell.angle_gamma   90.00
#
_symmetry.space_group_name_H-M   'P 1'
#
loop_
_entity.id
_entity.type
_entity.pdbx_description
1 polymer ?
#
loop_
_entity_poly.entity_id
_entity_poly.type
_entity_poly.pdbx_seq_one_letter_code
_entity_poly.pdbx_strand_id
1 'polypeptide(L)'
;MCAEKIYNFDKIIDRKGTGAVKVDGLKKVFGKEDLLPLWVADMDFETPDFIIGAMKERLDHPVFGYHTEPEDYRPSICDWVAHMHQWDIQPNWLRYIPGIVKGIGMAINALLKQDDKIIIQPPVYHPFRLVPQKNNHEIVFNPLRELPGGGYEMDFENLEEVCDEKCKMLILANPHNPAGITWPREALEKLASFCHKKGIIVISDEIHSDMALFGNKHIPFASVSEEAAACSITFGAPSKTFNIAGIVSSYAIVPNDNLRKRFFDWVDASEFGAAHIFAPIATIAAYRNGKQWREQMLKYIEGNIEFVISYCEENIPQIRPLRPQASFLVWLDCRGTGLDHDQLIDTFINKAGLALND
;
A
#
# COMPACT_ATOMS: atom_id res chain seq x y z
N MET A 1 2.23 -26.21 -25.21
CA MET A 1 1.56 -25.43 -24.16
C MET A 1 2.07 -25.97 -22.83
N CYS A 2 2.86 -25.22 -22.07
CA CYS A 2 3.22 -25.65 -20.71
C CYS A 2 1.92 -25.72 -19.88
N ALA A 3 1.77 -26.80 -19.10
CA ALA A 3 0.64 -26.91 -18.18
C ALA A 3 0.60 -25.70 -17.26
N GLU A 4 -0.58 -25.14 -17.07
CA GLU A 4 -0.77 -24.00 -16.17
C GLU A 4 -0.45 -24.45 -14.73
N LYS A 5 0.45 -23.73 -14.06
CA LYS A 5 0.82 -24.03 -12.68
C LYS A 5 -0.31 -23.64 -11.74
N ILE A 6 -0.78 -24.59 -10.93
CA ILE A 6 -1.79 -24.35 -9.90
C ILE A 6 -1.06 -24.14 -8.56
N TYR A 7 -1.35 -23.01 -7.89
CA TYR A 7 -0.82 -22.68 -6.58
C TYR A 7 -1.80 -23.10 -5.47
N ASN A 8 -1.27 -23.61 -4.36
CA ASN A 8 -2.06 -24.04 -3.22
C ASN A 8 -2.07 -22.96 -2.13
N PHE A 9 -3.16 -22.19 -2.04
CA PHE A 9 -3.37 -21.16 -1.04
C PHE A 9 -4.02 -21.70 0.26
N ASP A 10 -4.44 -22.97 0.30
CA ASP A 10 -4.97 -23.62 1.53
C ASP A 10 -3.85 -24.16 2.43
N LYS A 11 -2.60 -24.11 1.97
CA LYS A 11 -1.47 -24.60 2.76
C LYS A 11 -1.27 -23.76 4.00
N ILE A 12 -1.46 -24.37 5.17
CA ILE A 12 -1.20 -23.73 6.46
C ILE A 12 0.31 -23.70 6.72
N ILE A 13 0.83 -22.51 7.01
CA ILE A 13 2.23 -22.30 7.32
C ILE A 13 2.35 -21.78 8.75
N ASP A 14 3.02 -22.54 9.61
CA ASP A 14 3.32 -22.09 10.97
C ASP A 14 4.37 -20.98 10.94
N ARG A 15 4.00 -19.83 11.49
CA ARG A 15 4.84 -18.63 11.55
C ARG A 15 5.32 -18.31 12.96
N LYS A 16 5.02 -19.16 13.95
CA LYS A 16 5.49 -18.97 15.34
C LYS A 16 7.00 -19.13 15.43
N GLY A 17 7.63 -18.23 16.18
CA GLY A 17 9.09 -18.25 16.38
C GLY A 17 9.91 -17.82 15.17
N THR A 18 9.29 -17.29 14.13
CA THR A 18 9.98 -16.79 12.92
C THR A 18 10.28 -15.30 12.98
N GLY A 19 9.89 -14.61 14.05
CA GLY A 19 9.94 -13.14 14.15
C GLY A 19 8.81 -12.44 13.39
N ALA A 20 7.80 -13.17 12.94
CA ALA A 20 6.64 -12.61 12.25
C ALA A 20 5.84 -11.71 13.20
N VAL A 21 5.83 -10.40 12.94
CA VAL A 21 5.12 -9.41 13.78
C VAL A 21 3.67 -9.78 14.00
N LYS A 22 2.99 -10.27 12.97
CA LYS A 22 1.59 -10.68 13.00
C LYS A 22 1.28 -11.75 14.05
N VAL A 23 2.21 -12.68 14.27
CA VAL A 23 2.05 -13.83 15.18
C VAL A 23 2.83 -13.62 16.48
N ASP A 24 4.15 -13.40 16.40
CA ASP A 24 5.02 -13.29 17.57
C ASP A 24 4.83 -11.95 18.32
N GLY A 25 4.20 -10.96 17.68
CA GLY A 25 3.88 -9.67 18.27
C GLY A 25 2.59 -9.62 19.10
N LEU A 26 1.74 -10.66 19.04
CA LEU A 26 0.41 -10.67 19.68
C LEU A 26 0.45 -10.34 21.17
N LYS A 27 1.30 -11.01 21.93
CA LYS A 27 1.43 -10.76 23.37
C LYS A 27 1.79 -9.33 23.70
N LYS A 28 2.70 -8.74 22.93
CA LYS A 28 3.15 -7.36 23.14
C LYS A 28 2.07 -6.34 22.87
N VAL A 29 1.25 -6.57 21.84
CA VAL A 29 0.24 -5.61 21.38
C VAL A 29 -1.11 -5.82 22.05
N PHE A 30 -1.56 -7.07 22.18
CA PHE A 30 -2.90 -7.43 22.67
C PHE A 30 -2.90 -8.06 24.06
N GLY A 31 -1.73 -8.30 24.67
CA GLY A 31 -1.61 -8.93 25.97
C GLY A 31 -1.84 -10.46 25.98
N LYS A 32 -2.14 -11.06 24.83
CA LYS A 32 -2.45 -12.49 24.63
C LYS A 32 -1.65 -13.09 23.47
N GLU A 33 -1.42 -14.39 23.50
CA GLU A 33 -0.66 -15.12 22.46
C GLU A 33 -1.56 -16.03 21.59
N ASP A 34 -2.76 -16.31 22.06
CA ASP A 34 -3.69 -17.30 21.49
C ASP A 34 -4.82 -16.67 20.65
N LEU A 35 -4.60 -15.48 20.13
CA LEU A 35 -5.56 -14.81 19.25
C LEU A 35 -5.37 -15.24 17.80
N LEU A 36 -6.47 -15.28 17.03
CA LEU A 36 -6.40 -15.36 15.57
C LEU A 36 -5.91 -14.02 14.99
N PRO A 37 -4.71 -13.97 14.40
CA PRO A 37 -4.10 -12.70 14.01
C PRO A 37 -4.57 -12.23 12.63
N LEU A 38 -5.38 -11.18 12.59
CA LEU A 38 -5.89 -10.54 11.38
C LEU A 38 -5.49 -9.04 11.30
N TRP A 39 -4.51 -8.60 12.08
CA TRP A 39 -4.17 -7.19 12.30
C TRP A 39 -3.02 -6.63 11.44
N VAL A 40 -2.04 -7.44 11.06
CA VAL A 40 -0.94 -7.01 10.19
C VAL A 40 -1.29 -7.31 8.74
N ALA A 41 -1.14 -6.31 7.88
CA ALA A 41 -1.42 -6.43 6.46
C ALA A 41 -0.27 -7.16 5.71
N ASP A 42 -0.02 -8.41 6.07
CA ASP A 42 0.68 -9.41 5.27
C ASP A 42 -0.21 -10.65 5.11
N MET A 43 0.00 -11.43 4.07
CA MET A 43 -0.77 -12.64 3.82
C MET A 43 -0.14 -13.83 4.54
N ASP A 44 -0.93 -14.90 4.77
CA ASP A 44 -0.43 -16.15 5.33
C ASP A 44 -0.08 -17.18 4.24
N PHE A 45 -0.13 -16.76 2.97
CA PHE A 45 0.29 -17.55 1.83
C PHE A 45 1.81 -17.64 1.73
N GLU A 46 2.28 -18.77 1.18
CA GLU A 46 3.69 -18.94 0.84
C GLU A 46 4.15 -17.89 -0.17
N THR A 47 5.30 -17.29 0.08
CA THR A 47 5.96 -16.46 -0.95
C THR A 47 6.19 -17.29 -2.21
N PRO A 48 5.87 -16.77 -3.41
CA PRO A 48 6.01 -17.53 -4.65
C PRO A 48 7.38 -18.15 -4.82
N ASP A 49 7.41 -19.41 -5.24
CA ASP A 49 8.62 -20.21 -5.39
C ASP A 49 9.64 -19.63 -6.37
N PHE A 50 9.19 -18.91 -7.41
CA PHE A 50 10.08 -18.23 -8.36
C PHE A 50 10.85 -17.07 -7.70
N ILE A 51 10.30 -16.42 -6.67
CA ILE A 51 11.01 -15.40 -5.87
C ILE A 51 12.02 -16.09 -4.95
N ILE A 52 11.58 -17.13 -4.25
CA ILE A 52 12.44 -17.91 -3.35
C ILE A 52 13.59 -18.53 -4.15
N GLY A 53 13.33 -19.06 -5.33
CA GLY A 53 14.32 -19.64 -6.24
C GLY A 53 15.39 -18.63 -6.66
N ALA A 54 14.99 -17.44 -7.10
CA ALA A 54 15.91 -16.38 -7.49
C ALA A 54 16.81 -15.92 -6.31
N MET A 55 16.26 -15.83 -5.10
CA MET A 55 17.06 -15.51 -3.92
C MET A 55 18.03 -16.64 -3.54
N LYS A 56 17.63 -17.92 -3.67
CA LYS A 56 18.51 -19.07 -3.44
C LYS A 56 19.66 -19.10 -4.43
N GLU A 57 19.40 -18.88 -5.71
CA GLU A 57 20.43 -18.79 -6.75
C GLU A 57 21.46 -17.70 -6.39
N ARG A 58 21.01 -16.56 -5.87
CA ARG A 58 21.94 -15.52 -5.41
C ARG A 58 22.75 -15.94 -4.17
N LEU A 59 22.16 -16.75 -3.28
CA LEU A 59 22.84 -17.28 -2.09
C LEU A 59 23.95 -18.29 -2.46
N ASP A 60 23.88 -18.96 -3.60
CA ASP A 60 24.91 -19.89 -4.08
C ASP A 60 26.25 -19.18 -4.32
N HIS A 61 26.24 -17.87 -4.57
CA HIS A 61 27.45 -17.05 -4.59
C HIS A 61 27.78 -16.54 -3.17
N PRO A 62 28.86 -16.98 -2.53
CA PRO A 62 29.09 -16.81 -1.09
C PRO A 62 29.60 -15.44 -0.65
N VAL A 63 29.73 -14.46 -1.58
CA VAL A 63 30.23 -13.11 -1.27
C VAL A 63 29.09 -12.09 -1.34
N PHE A 64 28.83 -11.42 -0.22
CA PHE A 64 27.79 -10.39 -0.06
C PHE A 64 28.42 -9.00 0.11
N GLY A 65 29.32 -8.64 -0.82
CA GLY A 65 29.96 -7.33 -0.85
C GLY A 65 29.06 -6.27 -1.48
N TYR A 66 29.64 -5.09 -1.73
CA TYR A 66 28.94 -4.03 -2.48
C TYR A 66 28.52 -4.53 -3.85
N HIS A 67 27.36 -4.11 -4.31
CA HIS A 67 26.79 -4.55 -5.58
C HIS A 67 26.21 -3.36 -6.36
N THR A 68 26.09 -3.53 -7.65
CA THR A 68 25.41 -2.60 -8.55
C THR A 68 23.94 -2.98 -8.68
N GLU A 69 23.10 -2.01 -9.06
CA GLU A 69 21.74 -2.29 -9.46
C GLU A 69 21.75 -3.20 -10.70
N PRO A 70 21.03 -4.34 -10.70
CA PRO A 70 20.94 -5.20 -11.88
C PRO A 70 20.32 -4.45 -13.07
N GLU A 71 20.84 -4.68 -14.27
CA GLU A 71 20.37 -4.03 -15.52
C GLU A 71 18.86 -4.24 -15.75
N ASP A 72 18.35 -5.40 -15.36
CA ASP A 72 16.94 -5.78 -15.52
C ASP A 72 15.99 -5.18 -14.48
N TYR A 73 16.50 -4.52 -13.43
CA TYR A 73 15.66 -4.03 -12.34
C TYR A 73 14.63 -3.00 -12.80
N ARG A 74 15.09 -1.91 -13.40
CA ARG A 74 14.17 -0.84 -13.88
C ARG A 74 13.31 -1.29 -15.05
N PRO A 75 13.85 -1.99 -16.06
CA PRO A 75 13.01 -2.55 -17.11
C PRO A 75 11.88 -3.43 -16.61
N SER A 76 12.14 -4.34 -15.64
CA SER A 76 11.09 -5.21 -15.10
C SER A 76 9.95 -4.42 -14.42
N ILE A 77 10.26 -3.30 -13.76
CA ILE A 77 9.25 -2.42 -13.17
C ILE A 77 8.47 -1.70 -14.28
N CYS A 78 9.18 -1.14 -15.29
CA CYS A 78 8.53 -0.45 -16.40
C CYS A 78 7.57 -1.37 -17.16
N ASP A 79 8.01 -2.56 -17.50
CA ASP A 79 7.20 -3.56 -18.22
C ASP A 79 5.97 -3.98 -17.40
N TRP A 80 6.15 -4.18 -16.09
CA TRP A 80 5.04 -4.53 -15.19
C TRP A 80 4.00 -3.42 -15.12
N VAL A 81 4.42 -2.18 -14.89
CA VAL A 81 3.52 -1.02 -14.77
C VAL A 81 2.80 -0.76 -16.09
N ALA A 82 3.50 -0.82 -17.23
CA ALA A 82 2.89 -0.66 -18.54
C ALA A 82 1.85 -1.77 -18.82
N HIS A 83 2.19 -3.03 -18.53
CA HIS A 83 1.30 -4.16 -18.79
C HIS A 83 0.08 -4.20 -17.85
N MET A 84 0.29 -3.94 -16.54
CA MET A 84 -0.76 -4.08 -15.53
C MET A 84 -1.64 -2.85 -15.40
N HIS A 85 -1.06 -1.66 -15.57
CA HIS A 85 -1.73 -0.40 -15.29
C HIS A 85 -1.85 0.53 -16.49
N GLN A 86 -1.36 0.10 -17.67
CA GLN A 86 -1.40 0.88 -18.93
C GLN A 86 -0.75 2.25 -18.77
N TRP A 87 0.34 2.31 -18.01
CA TRP A 87 1.11 3.51 -17.78
C TRP A 87 2.56 3.30 -18.20
N ASP A 88 2.95 3.96 -19.31
CA ASP A 88 4.31 3.91 -19.82
C ASP A 88 5.21 4.85 -19.02
N ILE A 89 6.10 4.27 -18.22
CA ILE A 89 7.06 5.02 -17.41
C ILE A 89 8.48 4.88 -17.96
N GLN A 90 9.31 5.89 -17.68
CA GLN A 90 10.70 5.90 -18.11
C GLN A 90 11.62 5.35 -17.00
N PRO A 91 12.67 4.56 -17.33
CA PRO A 91 13.60 4.03 -16.33
C PRO A 91 14.27 5.11 -15.46
N ASN A 92 14.47 6.31 -15.99
CA ASN A 92 15.06 7.43 -15.25
C ASN A 92 14.07 8.11 -14.28
N TRP A 93 12.76 7.79 -14.34
CA TRP A 93 11.79 8.24 -13.36
C TRP A 93 11.81 7.41 -12.07
N LEU A 94 12.50 6.27 -12.10
CA LEU A 94 12.55 5.30 -11.02
C LEU A 94 13.72 5.53 -10.06
N ARG A 95 13.45 5.40 -8.77
CA ARG A 95 14.44 5.31 -7.69
C ARG A 95 13.99 4.31 -6.64
N TYR A 96 14.91 3.43 -6.21
CA TYR A 96 14.68 2.60 -5.03
C TYR A 96 14.43 3.45 -3.79
N ILE A 97 13.51 3.02 -2.95
CA ILE A 97 13.27 3.54 -1.59
C ILE A 97 13.13 2.37 -0.60
N PRO A 98 13.60 2.52 0.65
CA PRO A 98 13.63 1.43 1.64
C PRO A 98 12.27 1.22 2.33
N GLY A 99 11.18 1.19 1.58
CA GLY A 99 9.81 1.04 2.07
C GLY A 99 8.99 2.33 1.96
N ILE A 100 7.68 2.20 1.70
CA ILE A 100 6.81 3.35 1.37
C ILE A 100 6.68 4.31 2.55
N VAL A 101 6.45 3.81 3.77
CA VAL A 101 6.35 4.65 4.98
C VAL A 101 7.63 5.48 5.20
N LYS A 102 8.80 4.87 4.94
CA LYS A 102 10.09 5.58 4.98
C LYS A 102 10.18 6.57 3.83
N GLY A 103 9.72 6.20 2.63
CA GLY A 103 9.64 7.07 1.45
C GLY A 103 8.81 8.33 1.70
N ILE A 104 7.69 8.23 2.41
CA ILE A 104 6.90 9.39 2.85
C ILE A 104 7.74 10.31 3.74
N GLY A 105 8.43 9.77 4.75
CA GLY A 105 9.34 10.55 5.59
C GLY A 105 10.47 11.21 4.79
N MET A 106 11.04 10.49 3.82
CA MET A 106 12.07 11.03 2.91
C MET A 106 11.51 12.18 2.06
N ALA A 107 10.32 12.03 1.49
CA ALA A 107 9.68 13.07 0.69
C ALA A 107 9.35 14.32 1.52
N ILE A 108 8.87 14.16 2.75
CA ILE A 108 8.65 15.25 3.69
C ILE A 108 9.94 16.04 3.90
N ASN A 109 11.03 15.35 4.27
CA ASN A 109 12.31 16.00 4.58
C ASN A 109 13.01 16.60 3.34
N ALA A 110 12.79 16.02 2.15
CA ALA A 110 13.38 16.50 0.91
C ALA A 110 12.67 17.74 0.33
N LEU A 111 11.36 17.84 0.53
CA LEU A 111 10.52 18.72 -0.28
C LEU A 111 9.82 19.83 0.52
N LEU A 112 9.59 19.63 1.81
CA LEU A 112 8.85 20.56 2.66
C LEU A 112 9.76 21.45 3.52
N LYS A 113 9.24 22.63 3.86
CA LYS A 113 9.79 23.52 4.88
C LYS A 113 9.06 23.23 6.20
N GLN A 114 9.67 23.61 7.32
CA GLN A 114 9.16 23.31 8.67
C GLN A 114 7.71 23.76 8.92
N ASP A 115 7.27 24.89 8.32
CA ASP A 115 5.93 25.43 8.52
C ASP A 115 4.89 24.92 7.49
N ASP A 116 5.33 24.07 6.55
CA ASP A 116 4.43 23.51 5.56
C ASP A 116 3.52 22.46 6.21
N LYS A 117 2.26 22.42 5.77
CA LYS A 117 1.23 21.48 6.24
C LYS A 117 1.01 20.35 5.27
N ILE A 118 0.54 19.23 5.82
CA ILE A 118 0.29 18.00 5.06
C ILE A 118 -1.18 17.61 5.18
N ILE A 119 -1.84 17.40 4.04
CA ILE A 119 -3.24 16.97 3.97
C ILE A 119 -3.29 15.44 3.97
N ILE A 120 -4.19 14.87 4.78
CA ILE A 120 -4.56 13.46 4.74
C ILE A 120 -6.09 13.30 4.75
N GLN A 121 -6.59 12.16 4.25
CA GLN A 121 -8.02 11.90 4.02
C GLN A 121 -8.53 10.73 4.88
N PRO A 122 -8.82 10.94 6.20
CA PRO A 122 -9.33 9.87 7.05
C PRO A 122 -10.76 9.42 6.64
N PRO A 123 -11.09 8.12 6.94
CA PRO A 123 -10.25 7.11 7.58
C PRO A 123 -9.10 6.70 6.68
N VAL A 124 -7.87 6.65 7.19
CA VAL A 124 -6.68 6.37 6.37
C VAL A 124 -5.61 5.65 7.19
N TYR A 125 -4.70 4.98 6.52
CA TYR A 125 -3.59 4.24 7.12
C TYR A 125 -2.81 5.07 8.14
N HIS A 126 -2.68 4.57 9.37
CA HIS A 126 -2.09 5.29 10.53
C HIS A 126 -0.77 6.02 10.27
N PRO A 127 0.20 5.43 9.54
CA PRO A 127 1.46 6.09 9.26
C PRO A 127 1.32 7.42 8.49
N PHE A 128 0.23 7.63 7.73
CA PHE A 128 0.00 8.91 7.04
C PHE A 128 -0.21 10.07 8.02
N ARG A 129 -0.67 9.76 9.24
CA ARG A 129 -0.73 10.72 10.35
C ARG A 129 0.57 10.74 11.15
N LEU A 130 1.07 9.55 11.52
CA LEU A 130 2.18 9.45 12.47
C LEU A 130 3.51 9.94 11.89
N VAL A 131 3.78 9.72 10.59
CA VAL A 131 5.04 10.16 9.97
C VAL A 131 5.13 11.67 9.89
N PRO A 132 4.13 12.42 9.36
CA PRO A 132 4.15 13.88 9.43
C PRO A 132 4.31 14.44 10.84
N GLN A 133 3.53 13.94 11.82
CA GLN A 133 3.61 14.39 13.20
C GLN A 133 5.00 14.21 13.80
N LYS A 134 5.64 13.06 13.56
CA LYS A 134 7.01 12.78 14.05
C LYS A 134 8.08 13.60 13.32
N ASN A 135 7.77 14.16 12.15
CA ASN A 135 8.60 15.10 11.42
C ASN A 135 8.22 16.57 11.71
N ASN A 136 7.40 16.82 12.75
CA ASN A 136 6.98 18.13 13.23
C ASN A 136 6.18 18.96 12.20
N HIS A 137 5.39 18.30 11.34
CA HIS A 137 4.47 18.97 10.43
C HIS A 137 3.04 18.93 10.95
N GLU A 138 2.32 20.04 10.78
CA GLU A 138 0.90 20.13 11.04
C GLU A 138 0.13 19.32 9.99
N ILE A 139 -0.89 18.60 10.45
CA ILE A 139 -1.78 17.82 9.59
C ILE A 139 -3.08 18.58 9.40
N VAL A 140 -3.48 18.69 8.15
CA VAL A 140 -4.80 19.15 7.75
C VAL A 140 -5.65 17.95 7.41
N PHE A 141 -6.77 17.79 8.09
CA PHE A 141 -7.68 16.69 7.84
C PHE A 141 -8.73 17.11 6.80
N ASN A 142 -8.82 16.31 5.72
CA ASN A 142 -9.90 16.34 4.75
C ASN A 142 -10.62 14.99 4.81
N PRO A 143 -11.56 14.79 5.76
CA PRO A 143 -12.25 13.52 5.91
C PRO A 143 -12.97 13.11 4.63
N LEU A 144 -12.92 11.83 4.32
CA LEU A 144 -13.74 11.26 3.25
C LEU A 144 -15.21 11.32 3.62
N ARG A 145 -16.06 11.58 2.65
CA ARG A 145 -17.52 11.58 2.83
C ARG A 145 -18.04 10.14 2.75
N GLU A 146 -18.73 9.70 3.80
CA GLU A 146 -19.38 8.39 3.80
C GLU A 146 -20.61 8.39 2.86
N LEU A 147 -20.72 7.33 2.06
CA LEU A 147 -21.83 7.16 1.14
C LEU A 147 -23.03 6.45 1.80
N PRO A 148 -24.29 6.76 1.45
CA PRO A 148 -25.47 6.15 2.07
C PRO A 148 -25.52 4.62 1.99
N GLY A 149 -24.90 4.02 0.97
CA GLY A 149 -24.77 2.57 0.77
C GLY A 149 -23.58 1.92 1.46
N GLY A 150 -22.78 2.70 2.18
CA GLY A 150 -21.44 2.34 2.65
C GLY A 150 -20.35 2.68 1.63
N GLY A 151 -19.11 2.69 2.08
CA GLY A 151 -17.97 3.19 1.30
C GLY A 151 -17.79 4.69 1.45
N TYR A 152 -16.81 5.23 0.72
CA TYR A 152 -16.39 6.62 0.88
C TYR A 152 -16.06 7.26 -0.46
N GLU A 153 -16.18 8.57 -0.52
CA GLU A 153 -15.70 9.40 -1.63
C GLU A 153 -14.89 10.61 -1.12
N MET A 154 -14.11 11.22 -2.01
CA MET A 154 -13.36 12.44 -1.66
C MET A 154 -14.29 13.62 -1.48
N ASP A 155 -14.16 14.35 -0.38
CA ASP A 155 -14.90 15.58 -0.13
C ASP A 155 -14.09 16.79 -0.62
N PHE A 156 -14.39 17.22 -1.85
CA PHE A 156 -13.70 18.35 -2.47
C PHE A 156 -14.17 19.71 -1.94
N GLU A 157 -15.38 19.80 -1.40
CA GLU A 157 -15.89 21.03 -0.79
C GLU A 157 -15.12 21.29 0.50
N ASN A 158 -15.03 20.28 1.35
CA ASN A 158 -14.21 20.36 2.55
C ASN A 158 -12.72 20.56 2.23
N LEU A 159 -12.19 19.91 1.18
CA LEU A 159 -10.81 20.10 0.76
C LEU A 159 -10.49 21.57 0.42
N GLU A 160 -11.38 22.25 -0.30
CA GLU A 160 -11.23 23.68 -0.62
C GLU A 160 -11.31 24.55 0.65
N GLU A 161 -12.19 24.20 1.60
CA GLU A 161 -12.39 24.93 2.85
C GLU A 161 -11.18 24.84 3.80
N VAL A 162 -10.60 23.62 3.97
CA VAL A 162 -9.53 23.38 4.93
C VAL A 162 -8.13 23.70 4.40
N CYS A 163 -7.98 23.80 3.07
CA CYS A 163 -6.70 24.01 2.42
C CYS A 163 -6.28 25.47 2.40
N ASP A 164 -5.28 25.81 3.20
CA ASP A 164 -4.63 27.13 3.20
C ASP A 164 -3.34 27.15 2.35
N GLU A 165 -2.69 28.32 2.30
CA GLU A 165 -1.46 28.54 1.52
C GLU A 165 -0.24 27.77 2.04
N LYS A 166 -0.29 27.28 3.29
CA LYS A 166 0.77 26.45 3.89
C LYS A 166 0.62 24.96 3.55
N CYS A 167 -0.51 24.52 3.02
CA CYS A 167 -0.67 23.17 2.54
C CYS A 167 0.24 22.92 1.32
N LYS A 168 1.25 22.07 1.46
CA LYS A 168 2.25 21.80 0.41
C LYS A 168 2.35 20.34 0.01
N MET A 169 1.74 19.45 0.76
CA MET A 169 1.73 18.03 0.45
C MET A 169 0.37 17.42 0.76
N LEU A 170 -0.08 16.47 -0.05
CA LEU A 170 -1.21 15.59 0.20
C LEU A 170 -0.72 14.14 0.09
N ILE A 171 -1.05 13.30 1.07
CA ILE A 171 -0.74 11.87 1.03
C ILE A 171 -2.01 11.12 0.66
N LEU A 172 -1.99 10.53 -0.54
CA LEU A 172 -3.09 9.77 -1.14
C LEU A 172 -2.84 8.27 -0.99
N ALA A 173 -3.82 7.52 -0.49
CA ALA A 173 -3.86 6.07 -0.62
C ALA A 173 -4.59 5.69 -1.92
N ASN A 174 -3.93 5.03 -2.86
CA ASN A 174 -4.48 4.68 -4.16
C ASN A 174 -4.00 3.30 -4.65
N PRO A 175 -4.77 2.22 -4.53
CA PRO A 175 -6.10 2.10 -3.92
C PRO A 175 -6.15 2.48 -2.44
N HIS A 176 -7.33 2.89 -1.99
CA HIS A 176 -7.51 3.40 -0.65
C HIS A 176 -7.40 2.31 0.43
N ASN A 177 -6.64 2.57 1.46
CA ASN A 177 -6.50 1.76 2.67
C ASN A 177 -6.97 2.60 3.89
N PRO A 178 -7.98 2.14 4.69
CA PRO A 178 -8.43 0.75 4.82
C PRO A 178 -9.66 0.35 4.01
N ALA A 179 -10.38 1.28 3.38
CA ALA A 179 -11.69 1.00 2.80
C ALA A 179 -11.66 0.23 1.45
N GLY A 180 -10.48 -0.04 0.89
CA GLY A 180 -10.33 -0.85 -0.32
C GLY A 180 -10.92 -0.21 -1.58
N ILE A 181 -10.89 1.11 -1.73
CA ILE A 181 -11.50 1.82 -2.84
C ILE A 181 -10.50 1.97 -4.00
N THR A 182 -10.91 1.65 -5.21
CA THR A 182 -10.27 2.11 -6.44
C THR A 182 -10.90 3.43 -6.86
N TRP A 183 -10.13 4.52 -6.81
CA TRP A 183 -10.66 5.83 -7.12
C TRP A 183 -11.08 5.95 -8.60
N PRO A 184 -12.26 6.52 -8.90
CA PRO A 184 -12.66 6.80 -10.27
C PRO A 184 -11.75 7.87 -10.89
N ARG A 185 -11.55 7.78 -12.21
CA ARG A 185 -10.67 8.70 -12.96
C ARG A 185 -11.01 10.18 -12.71
N GLU A 186 -12.30 10.51 -12.72
CA GLU A 186 -12.78 11.87 -12.53
C GLU A 186 -12.41 12.45 -11.16
N ALA A 187 -12.39 11.61 -10.11
CA ALA A 187 -11.98 12.05 -8.78
C ALA A 187 -10.46 12.31 -8.73
N LEU A 188 -9.67 11.44 -9.38
CA LEU A 188 -8.22 11.61 -9.45
C LEU A 188 -7.84 12.84 -10.30
N GLU A 189 -8.50 13.08 -11.42
CA GLU A 189 -8.30 14.26 -12.27
C GLU A 189 -8.67 15.55 -11.52
N LYS A 190 -9.78 15.55 -10.80
CA LYS A 190 -10.20 16.69 -9.97
C LYS A 190 -9.20 16.99 -8.86
N LEU A 191 -8.69 15.94 -8.18
CA LEU A 191 -7.66 16.07 -7.15
C LEU A 191 -6.36 16.59 -7.75
N ALA A 192 -5.95 16.09 -8.92
CA ALA A 192 -4.73 16.51 -9.61
C ALA A 192 -4.80 18.01 -9.97
N SER A 193 -5.89 18.44 -10.58
CA SER A 193 -6.08 19.86 -10.95
C SER A 193 -6.09 20.78 -9.72
N PHE A 194 -6.75 20.38 -8.64
CA PHE A 194 -6.73 21.10 -7.37
C PHE A 194 -5.30 21.22 -6.82
N CYS A 195 -4.58 20.11 -6.68
CA CYS A 195 -3.24 20.10 -6.10
C CYS A 195 -2.24 20.87 -6.97
N HIS A 196 -2.28 20.67 -8.29
CA HIS A 196 -1.40 21.38 -9.22
C HIS A 196 -1.61 22.90 -9.15
N LYS A 197 -2.86 23.36 -9.18
CA LYS A 197 -3.23 24.77 -9.06
C LYS A 197 -2.77 25.43 -7.76
N LYS A 198 -2.83 24.69 -6.63
CA LYS A 198 -2.41 25.16 -5.30
C LYS A 198 -0.92 24.96 -5.03
N GLY A 199 -0.18 24.31 -5.94
CA GLY A 199 1.25 23.99 -5.76
C GLY A 199 1.49 22.94 -4.67
N ILE A 200 0.56 21.99 -4.50
CA ILE A 200 0.61 20.87 -3.55
C ILE A 200 1.21 19.66 -4.22
N ILE A 201 2.20 19.03 -3.59
CA ILE A 201 2.79 17.77 -4.05
C ILE A 201 1.93 16.62 -3.55
N VAL A 202 1.53 15.72 -4.45
CA VAL A 202 0.79 14.50 -4.10
C VAL A 202 1.76 13.34 -3.94
N ILE A 203 1.80 12.74 -2.76
CA ILE A 203 2.44 11.44 -2.53
C ILE A 203 1.36 10.39 -2.73
N SER A 204 1.40 9.67 -3.86
CA SER A 204 0.47 8.58 -4.15
C SER A 204 1.07 7.26 -3.68
N ASP A 205 0.55 6.72 -2.57
CA ASP A 205 0.89 5.37 -2.10
C ASP A 205 0.07 4.35 -2.89
N GLU A 206 0.73 3.67 -3.82
CA GLU A 206 0.12 2.70 -4.73
C GLU A 206 0.57 1.25 -4.44
N ILE A 207 0.92 0.96 -3.17
CA ILE A 207 1.38 -0.37 -2.75
C ILE A 207 0.34 -1.47 -2.98
N HIS A 208 -0.95 -1.11 -3.08
CA HIS A 208 -2.06 -2.02 -3.35
C HIS A 208 -2.50 -2.03 -4.83
N SER A 209 -1.79 -1.36 -5.72
CA SER A 209 -2.16 -1.18 -7.14
C SER A 209 -2.44 -2.49 -7.87
N ASP A 210 -1.65 -3.53 -7.60
CA ASP A 210 -1.79 -4.84 -8.22
C ASP A 210 -2.93 -5.70 -7.65
N MET A 211 -3.67 -5.17 -6.67
CA MET A 211 -4.65 -5.94 -5.92
C MET A 211 -6.10 -5.45 -6.14
N ALA A 212 -6.40 -4.96 -7.34
CA ALA A 212 -7.78 -4.68 -7.74
C ALA A 212 -8.58 -5.99 -7.85
N LEU A 213 -9.80 -6.00 -7.29
CA LEU A 213 -10.66 -7.16 -7.08
C LEU A 213 -11.99 -7.01 -7.84
N PHE A 214 -12.70 -8.11 -8.03
CA PHE A 214 -14.07 -8.12 -8.59
C PHE A 214 -14.19 -7.36 -9.92
N GLY A 215 -13.15 -7.44 -10.76
CA GLY A 215 -13.14 -6.78 -12.08
C GLY A 215 -12.85 -5.27 -12.04
N ASN A 216 -12.65 -4.68 -10.86
CA ASN A 216 -12.19 -3.31 -10.75
C ASN A 216 -10.77 -3.14 -11.29
N LYS A 217 -10.39 -1.90 -11.58
CA LYS A 217 -9.07 -1.56 -12.11
C LYS A 217 -8.46 -0.43 -11.30
N HIS A 218 -7.18 -0.56 -10.99
CA HIS A 218 -6.39 0.53 -10.46
C HIS A 218 -6.02 1.51 -11.58
N ILE A 219 -6.03 2.80 -11.26
CA ILE A 219 -5.57 3.87 -12.14
C ILE A 219 -4.44 4.59 -11.41
N PRO A 220 -3.19 4.54 -11.91
CA PRO A 220 -2.09 5.30 -11.32
C PRO A 220 -2.38 6.80 -11.31
N PHE A 221 -2.19 7.46 -10.18
CA PHE A 221 -2.53 8.87 -10.04
C PHE A 221 -1.81 9.74 -11.10
N ALA A 222 -0.51 9.53 -11.27
CA ALA A 222 0.30 10.30 -12.22
C ALA A 222 -0.10 10.10 -13.69
N SER A 223 -0.90 9.06 -14.01
CA SER A 223 -1.31 8.74 -15.38
C SER A 223 -2.60 9.43 -15.83
N VAL A 224 -3.33 10.08 -14.90
CA VAL A 224 -4.67 10.61 -15.25
C VAL A 224 -4.61 11.90 -16.03
N SER A 225 -3.57 12.74 -15.84
CA SER A 225 -3.39 14.00 -16.55
C SER A 225 -1.94 14.50 -16.47
N GLU A 226 -1.59 15.49 -17.30
CA GLU A 226 -0.29 16.20 -17.22
C GLU A 226 -0.13 16.92 -15.88
N GLU A 227 -1.20 17.47 -15.31
CA GLU A 227 -1.19 18.11 -13.98
C GLU A 227 -0.84 17.10 -12.89
N ALA A 228 -1.42 15.88 -12.96
CA ALA A 228 -1.10 14.80 -12.03
C ALA A 228 0.38 14.38 -12.12
N ALA A 229 0.89 14.18 -13.33
CA ALA A 229 2.30 13.86 -13.55
C ALA A 229 3.23 14.98 -13.06
N ALA A 230 2.81 16.25 -13.20
CA ALA A 230 3.60 17.41 -12.82
C ALA A 230 3.73 17.59 -11.29
N CYS A 231 2.76 17.14 -10.52
CA CYS A 231 2.71 17.41 -9.07
C CYS A 231 2.82 16.16 -8.17
N SER A 232 3.14 14.97 -8.71
CA SER A 232 3.11 13.75 -7.90
C SER A 232 4.41 12.96 -7.84
N ILE A 233 4.54 12.22 -6.75
CA ILE A 233 5.47 11.11 -6.54
C ILE A 233 4.61 9.87 -6.27
N THR A 234 4.72 8.86 -7.13
CA THR A 234 4.06 7.57 -6.92
C THR A 234 5.01 6.61 -6.22
N PHE A 235 4.56 5.98 -5.15
CA PHE A 235 5.28 4.91 -4.48
C PHE A 235 4.65 3.55 -4.79
N GLY A 236 5.48 2.63 -5.27
CA GLY A 236 5.07 1.26 -5.61
C GLY A 236 5.98 0.21 -4.97
N ALA A 237 5.48 -1.02 -4.89
CA ALA A 237 6.25 -2.15 -4.40
C ALA A 237 5.59 -3.49 -4.74
N PRO A 238 6.34 -4.57 -5.01
CA PRO A 238 5.79 -5.91 -5.15
C PRO A 238 5.39 -6.54 -3.80
N SER A 239 5.69 -5.87 -2.68
CA SER A 239 5.69 -6.45 -1.35
C SER A 239 4.33 -6.92 -0.85
N LYS A 240 3.24 -6.21 -1.14
CA LYS A 240 1.88 -6.63 -0.76
C LYS A 240 1.36 -7.72 -1.69
N THR A 241 1.54 -7.54 -2.99
CA THR A 241 1.08 -8.46 -4.02
C THR A 241 1.71 -9.84 -3.87
N PHE A 242 3.01 -9.92 -3.59
CA PHE A 242 3.75 -11.18 -3.53
C PHE A 242 4.18 -11.62 -2.12
N ASN A 243 3.61 -11.00 -1.09
CA ASN A 243 3.87 -11.35 0.32
C ASN A 243 5.36 -11.31 0.70
N ILE A 244 6.08 -10.26 0.27
CA ILE A 244 7.52 -10.07 0.50
C ILE A 244 7.84 -8.76 1.23
N ALA A 245 6.98 -8.32 2.14
CA ALA A 245 7.16 -7.05 2.87
C ALA A 245 8.49 -6.97 3.63
N GLY A 246 8.99 -8.10 4.14
CA GLY A 246 10.29 -8.20 4.82
C GLY A 246 11.51 -7.98 3.91
N ILE A 247 11.34 -8.06 2.58
CA ILE A 247 12.41 -7.81 1.59
C ILE A 247 12.63 -6.31 1.33
N VAL A 248 11.71 -5.46 1.72
CA VAL A 248 11.85 -3.99 1.60
C VAL A 248 12.18 -3.55 0.17
N SER A 249 11.35 -3.93 -0.80
CA SER A 249 11.56 -3.76 -2.24
C SER A 249 10.66 -2.68 -2.85
N SER A 250 10.66 -1.45 -2.31
CA SER A 250 9.83 -0.36 -2.79
C SER A 250 10.58 0.59 -3.72
N TYR A 251 9.84 1.32 -4.54
CA TYR A 251 10.39 2.31 -5.47
C TYR A 251 9.50 3.54 -5.56
N ALA A 252 10.10 4.66 -5.97
CA ALA A 252 9.42 5.88 -6.34
C ALA A 252 9.42 6.04 -7.86
N ILE A 253 8.32 6.55 -8.41
CA ILE A 253 8.17 6.97 -9.81
C ILE A 253 7.88 8.46 -9.80
N VAL A 254 8.72 9.27 -10.45
CA VAL A 254 8.58 10.73 -10.47
C VAL A 254 8.72 11.25 -11.91
N PRO A 255 7.60 11.51 -12.60
CA PRO A 255 7.63 11.97 -13.98
C PRO A 255 8.23 13.36 -14.15
N ASN A 256 7.89 14.32 -13.27
CA ASN A 256 8.32 15.71 -13.34
C ASN A 256 9.81 15.86 -13.04
N ASP A 257 10.58 16.47 -13.96
CA ASP A 257 12.04 16.61 -13.88
C ASP A 257 12.50 17.39 -12.64
N ASN A 258 11.85 18.51 -12.34
CA ASN A 258 12.24 19.37 -11.21
C ASN A 258 11.95 18.67 -9.87
N LEU A 259 10.77 18.06 -9.75
CA LEU A 259 10.37 17.33 -8.55
C LEU A 259 11.28 16.10 -8.36
N ARG A 260 11.54 15.38 -9.46
CA ARG A 260 12.45 14.22 -9.49
C ARG A 260 13.85 14.60 -9.04
N LYS A 261 14.42 15.68 -9.60
CA LYS A 261 15.75 16.12 -9.22
C LYS A 261 15.82 16.46 -7.74
N ARG A 262 14.89 17.25 -7.22
CA ARG A 262 14.87 17.62 -5.79
C ARG A 262 14.79 16.40 -4.88
N PHE A 263 13.90 15.46 -5.19
CA PHE A 263 13.70 14.27 -4.36
C PHE A 263 14.87 13.29 -4.48
N PHE A 264 15.34 12.99 -5.70
CA PHE A 264 16.40 12.00 -5.90
C PHE A 264 17.77 12.53 -5.44
N ASP A 265 18.09 13.81 -5.64
CA ASP A 265 19.30 14.41 -5.09
C ASP A 265 19.35 14.29 -3.55
N TRP A 266 18.20 14.48 -2.88
CA TRP A 266 18.12 14.30 -1.43
C TRP A 266 18.31 12.84 -1.01
N VAL A 267 17.68 11.91 -1.72
CA VAL A 267 17.83 10.46 -1.48
C VAL A 267 19.27 10.03 -1.63
N ASP A 268 19.96 10.53 -2.68
CA ASP A 268 21.35 10.21 -2.96
C ASP A 268 22.29 10.85 -1.91
N ALA A 269 22.08 12.11 -1.56
CA ALA A 269 22.85 12.80 -0.51
C ALA A 269 22.71 12.15 0.88
N SER A 270 21.60 11.46 1.10
CA SER A 270 21.32 10.74 2.36
C SER A 270 21.70 9.25 2.30
N GLU A 271 22.29 8.77 1.21
CA GLU A 271 22.72 7.37 0.99
C GLU A 271 21.55 6.35 1.11
N PHE A 272 20.31 6.77 0.88
CA PHE A 272 19.14 5.88 0.97
C PHE A 272 18.77 5.21 -0.36
N GLY A 273 19.42 5.59 -1.45
CA GLY A 273 19.12 5.09 -2.81
C GLY A 273 19.65 3.69 -3.12
N ALA A 274 20.48 3.12 -2.26
CA ALA A 274 21.04 1.78 -2.45
C ALA A 274 20.15 0.70 -1.82
N ALA A 275 19.65 -0.21 -2.65
CA ALA A 275 18.90 -1.38 -2.19
C ALA A 275 19.83 -2.41 -1.56
N HIS A 276 19.35 -3.22 -0.60
CA HIS A 276 20.08 -4.42 -0.23
C HIS A 276 19.98 -5.47 -1.34
N ILE A 277 20.96 -6.34 -1.43
CA ILE A 277 21.22 -7.25 -2.56
C ILE A 277 20.01 -8.10 -3.02
N PHE A 278 19.11 -8.48 -2.10
CA PHE A 278 17.95 -9.32 -2.43
C PHE A 278 16.74 -8.53 -2.94
N ALA A 279 16.65 -7.23 -2.66
CA ALA A 279 15.49 -6.43 -3.04
C ALA A 279 15.29 -6.34 -4.57
N PRO A 280 16.30 -5.98 -5.38
CA PRO A 280 16.14 -5.96 -6.82
C PRO A 280 15.93 -7.36 -7.41
N ILE A 281 16.58 -8.39 -6.86
CA ILE A 281 16.41 -9.78 -7.31
C ILE A 281 14.97 -10.25 -7.12
N ALA A 282 14.41 -10.03 -5.93
CA ALA A 282 13.04 -10.37 -5.62
C ALA A 282 12.04 -9.59 -6.49
N THR A 283 12.30 -8.29 -6.74
CA THR A 283 11.45 -7.45 -7.61
C THR A 283 11.44 -7.95 -9.05
N ILE A 284 12.62 -8.23 -9.62
CA ILE A 284 12.75 -8.78 -10.98
C ILE A 284 11.99 -10.10 -11.09
N ALA A 285 12.23 -11.03 -10.14
CA ALA A 285 11.56 -12.33 -10.15
C ALA A 285 10.04 -12.20 -10.02
N ALA A 286 9.56 -11.30 -9.14
CA ALA A 286 8.15 -11.03 -8.95
C ALA A 286 7.48 -10.52 -10.23
N TYR A 287 8.03 -9.51 -10.85
CA TYR A 287 7.39 -8.86 -12.00
C TYR A 287 7.53 -9.64 -13.31
N ARG A 288 8.62 -10.40 -13.50
CA ARG A 288 8.77 -11.24 -14.67
C ARG A 288 7.91 -12.49 -14.65
N ASN A 289 7.63 -13.06 -13.47
CA ASN A 289 6.99 -14.38 -13.36
C ASN A 289 5.67 -14.36 -12.59
N GLY A 290 5.28 -13.22 -12.01
CA GLY A 290 4.25 -13.15 -10.99
C GLY A 290 2.80 -13.12 -11.48
N LYS A 291 2.55 -12.89 -12.78
CA LYS A 291 1.20 -12.65 -13.31
C LYS A 291 0.23 -13.78 -12.94
N GLN A 292 0.57 -15.02 -13.23
CA GLN A 292 -0.30 -16.18 -13.00
C GLN A 292 -0.55 -16.41 -11.50
N TRP A 293 0.49 -16.29 -10.67
CA TRP A 293 0.34 -16.42 -9.22
C TRP A 293 -0.60 -15.34 -8.67
N ARG A 294 -0.41 -14.09 -9.09
CA ARG A 294 -1.25 -12.96 -8.69
C ARG A 294 -2.73 -13.18 -9.07
N GLU A 295 -3.02 -13.62 -10.30
CA GLU A 295 -4.38 -13.88 -10.77
C GLU A 295 -5.09 -14.93 -9.90
N GLN A 296 -4.40 -16.04 -9.58
CA GLN A 296 -4.95 -17.08 -8.72
C GLN A 296 -5.11 -16.62 -7.26
N MET A 297 -4.14 -15.87 -6.75
CA MET A 297 -4.19 -15.28 -5.40
C MET A 297 -5.37 -14.32 -5.25
N LEU A 298 -5.59 -13.43 -6.21
CA LEU A 298 -6.73 -12.49 -6.18
C LEU A 298 -8.07 -13.25 -6.18
N LYS A 299 -8.21 -14.27 -7.00
CA LYS A 299 -9.42 -15.10 -7.04
C LYS A 299 -9.69 -15.80 -5.69
N TYR A 300 -8.63 -16.26 -5.02
CA TYR A 300 -8.75 -16.86 -3.70
C TYR A 300 -9.18 -15.83 -2.65
N ILE A 301 -8.59 -14.63 -2.67
CA ILE A 301 -8.96 -13.52 -1.78
C ILE A 301 -10.42 -13.09 -2.01
N GLU A 302 -10.86 -13.00 -3.27
CA GLU A 302 -12.26 -12.72 -3.60
C GLU A 302 -13.21 -13.71 -2.93
N GLY A 303 -12.88 -15.01 -2.99
CA GLY A 303 -13.65 -16.04 -2.30
C GLY A 303 -13.71 -15.86 -0.78
N ASN A 304 -12.59 -15.49 -0.16
CA ASN A 304 -12.54 -15.22 1.27
C ASN A 304 -13.37 -13.98 1.67
N ILE A 305 -13.34 -12.92 0.84
CA ILE A 305 -14.14 -11.72 1.07
C ILE A 305 -15.63 -12.03 0.96
N GLU A 306 -16.04 -12.79 -0.06
CA GLU A 306 -17.44 -13.23 -0.21
C GLU A 306 -17.89 -14.05 1.00
N PHE A 307 -17.03 -14.96 1.48
CA PHE A 307 -17.33 -15.75 2.67
C PHE A 307 -17.57 -14.85 3.89
N VAL A 308 -16.69 -13.86 4.15
CA VAL A 308 -16.84 -12.95 5.29
C VAL A 308 -18.13 -12.14 5.17
N ILE A 309 -18.46 -11.61 3.99
CA ILE A 309 -19.67 -10.83 3.76
C ILE A 309 -20.90 -11.69 4.01
N SER A 310 -21.03 -12.84 3.34
CA SER A 310 -22.19 -13.73 3.49
C SER A 310 -22.35 -14.24 4.92
N TYR A 311 -21.24 -14.60 5.57
CA TYR A 311 -21.29 -15.07 6.96
C TYR A 311 -21.79 -13.99 7.92
N CYS A 312 -21.32 -12.74 7.77
CA CYS A 312 -21.80 -11.65 8.61
C CYS A 312 -23.27 -11.34 8.34
N GLU A 313 -23.70 -11.30 7.08
CA GLU A 313 -25.11 -11.07 6.73
C GLU A 313 -26.05 -12.12 7.33
N GLU A 314 -25.66 -13.39 7.30
CA GLU A 314 -26.48 -14.50 7.79
C GLU A 314 -26.42 -14.65 9.32
N ASN A 315 -25.26 -14.43 9.95
CA ASN A 315 -25.03 -14.83 11.34
C ASN A 315 -24.78 -13.65 12.30
N ILE A 316 -24.29 -12.50 11.80
CA ILE A 316 -23.92 -11.34 12.61
C ILE A 316 -24.35 -10.06 11.90
N PRO A 317 -25.64 -9.83 11.60
CA PRO A 317 -26.11 -8.71 10.79
C PRO A 317 -25.83 -7.32 11.40
N GLN A 318 -25.39 -7.27 12.67
CA GLN A 318 -24.96 -6.05 13.35
C GLN A 318 -23.58 -5.57 12.89
N ILE A 319 -22.77 -6.44 12.26
CA ILE A 319 -21.48 -6.10 11.68
C ILE A 319 -21.61 -6.14 10.15
N ARG A 320 -21.37 -5.01 9.50
CA ARG A 320 -21.48 -4.89 8.05
C ARG A 320 -20.09 -4.77 7.42
N PRO A 321 -19.55 -5.83 6.82
CA PRO A 321 -18.33 -5.74 6.03
C PRO A 321 -18.55 -4.90 4.77
N LEU A 322 -17.67 -3.95 4.49
CA LEU A 322 -17.69 -3.25 3.22
C LEU A 322 -16.93 -4.08 2.18
N ARG A 323 -17.57 -4.33 1.03
CA ARG A 323 -16.93 -5.04 -0.09
C ARG A 323 -15.79 -4.19 -0.66
N PRO A 324 -14.53 -4.60 -0.53
CA PRO A 324 -13.42 -3.84 -1.09
C PRO A 324 -13.37 -4.01 -2.62
N GLN A 325 -12.97 -2.96 -3.31
CA GLN A 325 -12.67 -2.97 -4.74
C GLN A 325 -11.19 -3.32 -5.00
N ALA A 326 -10.36 -3.26 -3.98
CA ALA A 326 -8.94 -3.60 -4.01
C ALA A 326 -8.40 -3.95 -2.62
N SER A 327 -7.21 -4.55 -2.57
CA SER A 327 -6.55 -5.00 -1.34
C SER A 327 -7.15 -6.30 -0.78
N PHE A 328 -6.56 -6.80 0.31
CA PHE A 328 -7.07 -7.96 1.07
C PHE A 328 -7.63 -7.53 2.45
N LEU A 329 -7.86 -6.24 2.64
CA LEU A 329 -8.43 -5.68 3.86
C LEU A 329 -9.94 -5.60 3.72
N VAL A 330 -10.66 -6.03 4.76
CA VAL A 330 -12.10 -5.88 4.85
C VAL A 330 -12.42 -4.89 5.97
N TRP A 331 -13.01 -3.75 5.61
CA TRP A 331 -13.43 -2.72 6.55
C TRP A 331 -14.79 -3.10 7.15
N LEU A 332 -14.86 -3.20 8.48
CA LEU A 332 -16.06 -3.63 9.21
C LEU A 332 -16.78 -2.43 9.81
N ASP A 333 -18.02 -2.18 9.42
CA ASP A 333 -18.89 -1.25 10.11
C ASP A 333 -19.59 -1.98 11.28
N CYS A 334 -19.12 -1.69 12.50
CA CYS A 334 -19.60 -2.32 13.72
C CYS A 334 -20.65 -1.45 14.48
N ARG A 335 -21.09 -0.31 13.95
CA ARG A 335 -22.04 0.59 14.63
C ARG A 335 -23.37 -0.08 14.95
N GLY A 336 -23.78 -1.07 14.15
CA GLY A 336 -24.98 -1.85 14.36
C GLY A 336 -24.97 -2.73 15.62
N THR A 337 -23.80 -2.94 16.24
CA THR A 337 -23.68 -3.70 17.50
C THR A 337 -24.19 -2.92 18.73
N GLY A 338 -24.25 -1.59 18.67
CA GLY A 338 -24.56 -0.71 19.79
C GLY A 338 -23.51 -0.69 20.90
N LEU A 339 -22.35 -1.33 20.70
CA LEU A 339 -21.24 -1.31 21.64
C LEU A 339 -20.44 0.00 21.47
N ASP A 340 -19.94 0.54 22.58
CA ASP A 340 -18.92 1.57 22.52
C ASP A 340 -17.57 0.97 22.07
N HIS A 341 -16.59 1.84 21.83
CA HIS A 341 -15.29 1.44 21.29
C HIS A 341 -14.56 0.42 22.18
N ASP A 342 -14.48 0.69 23.49
CA ASP A 342 -13.76 -0.17 24.44
C ASP A 342 -14.44 -1.55 24.57
N GLN A 343 -15.79 -1.56 24.59
CA GLN A 343 -16.59 -2.79 24.60
C GLN A 343 -16.42 -3.60 23.31
N LEU A 344 -16.30 -2.93 22.17
CA LEU A 344 -16.07 -3.58 20.87
C LEU A 344 -14.70 -4.26 20.85
N ILE A 345 -13.65 -3.55 21.25
CA ILE A 345 -12.28 -4.08 21.33
C ILE A 345 -12.20 -5.24 22.32
N ASP A 346 -12.81 -5.11 23.53
CA ASP A 346 -12.91 -6.20 24.51
C ASP A 346 -13.61 -7.42 23.92
N THR A 347 -14.67 -7.21 23.17
CA THR A 347 -15.42 -8.31 22.54
C THR A 347 -14.57 -9.05 21.52
N PHE A 348 -13.86 -8.35 20.62
CA PHE A 348 -12.99 -9.00 19.66
C PHE A 348 -11.83 -9.75 20.34
N ILE A 349 -11.12 -9.12 21.26
CA ILE A 349 -9.94 -9.71 21.89
C ILE A 349 -10.32 -10.80 22.89
N ASN A 350 -11.24 -10.51 23.82
CA ASN A 350 -11.46 -11.34 25.00
C ASN A 350 -12.57 -12.37 24.84
N LYS A 351 -13.58 -12.12 23.98
CA LYS A 351 -14.70 -13.04 23.75
C LYS A 351 -14.56 -13.80 22.44
N ALA A 352 -14.15 -13.13 21.36
CA ALA A 352 -14.01 -13.77 20.05
C ALA A 352 -12.60 -14.33 19.78
N GLY A 353 -11.58 -13.93 20.53
CA GLY A 353 -10.21 -14.40 20.32
C GLY A 353 -9.57 -13.87 19.03
N LEU A 354 -9.97 -12.65 18.60
CA LEU A 354 -9.50 -12.04 17.35
C LEU A 354 -8.57 -10.86 17.64
N ALA A 355 -7.45 -10.77 16.91
CA ALA A 355 -6.59 -9.61 16.86
C ALA A 355 -6.86 -8.85 15.55
N LEU A 356 -7.59 -7.74 15.65
CA LEU A 356 -7.92 -6.85 14.53
C LEU A 356 -7.22 -5.49 14.69
N ASN A 357 -7.10 -4.73 13.58
CA ASN A 357 -6.77 -3.32 13.64
C ASN A 357 -8.02 -2.51 14.02
N ASP A 358 -7.74 -1.47 14.79
CA ASP A 358 -8.70 -0.46 15.18
C ASP A 358 -8.78 0.65 14.11
#